data_46c8d13e448697c148c000ca3df26120
#
_entry.id   46c8d13e448697c148c000ca3df26120
#
_cell.length_a   1.000
_cell.length_b   1.000
_cell.length_c   1.000
_cell.angle_alpha   90.00
_cell.angle_beta   90.00
_cell.angle_gamma   90.00
#
_symmetry.space_group_name_H-M   'P 1'
#
loop_
_entity.id
_entity.type
_entity.pdbx_description
1 polymer ?
#
loop_
_entity_poly.entity_id
_entity_poly.type
_entity_poly.pdbx_seq_one_letter_code
_entity_poly.pdbx_strand_id
1 'polypeptide(L)'
;MPPEPFEYAVLRVVPRVERGEQLNVGVVLQCRPRRFLGARIELGEAKLDALRAMAPDIDADAVLTHLEGIRRIVAGDPDGGPIAKLARPERFHWLVSPSSTMIQPSPSHTGLTEDPQASLDDLFAKLVG
;
A
#
# COMPACT_ATOMS: atom_id res chain seq x y z
N MET A 1 -11.60 13.43 20.99
CA MET A 1 -11.69 11.98 21.15
C MET A 1 -10.33 11.43 21.52
N PRO A 2 -10.24 10.40 22.36
CA PRO A 2 -8.93 9.85 22.71
C PRO A 2 -8.25 9.24 21.48
N PRO A 3 -6.91 9.30 21.43
CA PRO A 3 -6.20 8.66 20.34
C PRO A 3 -6.35 7.14 20.35
N GLU A 4 -6.38 6.54 19.16
CA GLU A 4 -6.55 5.11 18.97
C GLU A 4 -5.34 4.52 18.26
N PRO A 5 -5.00 3.27 18.56
CA PRO A 5 -3.87 2.63 17.89
C PRO A 5 -4.17 2.35 16.41
N PHE A 6 -3.16 2.53 15.57
CA PHE A 6 -3.24 2.14 14.18
C PHE A 6 -1.97 1.38 13.77
N GLU A 7 -2.09 0.67 12.64
CA GLU A 7 -0.98 -0.02 12.01
C GLU A 7 -0.89 0.44 10.55
N TYR A 8 0.32 0.52 10.03
CA TYR A 8 0.51 0.86 8.63
C TYR A 8 1.70 0.13 8.04
N ALA A 9 1.71 0.04 6.71
CA ALA A 9 2.86 -0.43 5.95
C ALA A 9 3.02 0.43 4.71
N VAL A 10 4.25 0.54 4.23
CA VAL A 10 4.56 1.22 2.97
C VAL A 10 4.48 0.19 1.85
N LEU A 11 3.82 0.53 0.76
CA LEU A 11 3.80 -0.29 -0.45
C LEU A 11 4.94 0.15 -1.37
N ARG A 12 5.72 -0.82 -1.85
CA ARG A 12 6.91 -0.58 -2.64
C ARG A 12 6.87 -1.35 -3.93
N VAL A 13 7.38 -0.74 -5.00
CA VAL A 13 7.68 -1.45 -6.23
C VAL A 13 9.15 -1.87 -6.19
N VAL A 14 9.39 -3.17 -6.37
CA VAL A 14 10.73 -3.76 -6.43
C VAL A 14 10.92 -4.29 -7.85
N PRO A 15 11.54 -3.51 -8.75
CA PRO A 15 11.61 -3.88 -10.18
C PRO A 15 12.40 -5.17 -10.44
N ARG A 16 13.49 -5.36 -9.68
CA ARG A 16 14.31 -6.56 -9.72
C ARG A 16 14.59 -7.00 -8.29
N VAL A 17 13.95 -8.10 -7.89
CA VAL A 17 14.04 -8.61 -6.52
C VAL A 17 15.49 -8.87 -6.11
N GLU A 18 16.30 -9.42 -7.02
CA GLU A 18 17.69 -9.77 -6.78
C GLU A 18 18.58 -8.55 -6.51
N ARG A 19 18.18 -7.37 -6.97
CA ARG A 19 18.96 -6.13 -6.73
C ARG A 19 18.56 -5.40 -5.46
N GLY A 20 17.37 -5.66 -4.95
CA GLY A 20 16.87 -5.01 -3.74
C GLY A 20 16.51 -3.54 -3.89
N GLU A 21 16.62 -2.96 -5.09
CA GLU A 21 16.20 -1.58 -5.33
C GLU A 21 14.69 -1.48 -5.22
N GLN A 22 14.18 -0.40 -4.61
CA GLN A 22 12.76 -0.24 -4.35
C GLN A 22 12.33 1.21 -4.38
N LEU A 23 11.07 1.44 -4.72
CA LEU A 23 10.46 2.76 -4.76
C LEU A 23 9.14 2.73 -4.01
N ASN A 24 8.99 3.63 -3.04
CA ASN A 24 7.75 3.76 -2.28
C ASN A 24 6.66 4.37 -3.16
N VAL A 25 5.50 3.73 -3.23
CA VAL A 25 4.38 4.18 -4.07
C VAL A 25 3.08 4.33 -3.29
N GLY A 26 3.01 3.86 -2.06
CA GLY A 26 1.79 3.96 -1.30
C GLY A 26 1.95 3.64 0.17
N VAL A 27 0.88 3.93 0.90
CA VAL A 27 0.74 3.59 2.32
C VAL A 27 -0.63 2.95 2.50
N VAL A 28 -0.68 1.84 3.23
CA VAL A 28 -1.92 1.23 3.69
C VAL A 28 -1.97 1.33 5.21
N LEU A 29 -3.13 1.74 5.74
CA LEU A 29 -3.30 2.01 7.16
C LEU A 29 -4.60 1.40 7.66
N GLN A 30 -4.53 0.72 8.82
CA GLN A 30 -5.68 0.19 9.53
C GLN A 30 -5.76 0.80 10.92
N CYS A 31 -6.96 1.27 11.29
CA CYS A 31 -7.29 1.66 12.66
C CYS A 31 -8.51 0.83 13.08
N ARG A 32 -8.27 -0.30 13.75
CA ARG A 32 -9.34 -1.25 14.10
C ARG A 32 -10.43 -0.62 14.97
N PRO A 33 -10.11 0.14 16.03
CA PRO A 33 -11.13 0.76 16.87
C PRO A 33 -12.06 1.71 16.12
N ARG A 34 -11.57 2.32 15.04
CA ARG A 34 -12.34 3.24 14.21
C ARG A 34 -12.95 2.57 12.98
N ARG A 35 -12.79 1.26 12.82
CA ARG A 35 -13.26 0.49 11.67
C ARG A 35 -12.77 1.10 10.36
N PHE A 36 -11.51 1.51 10.34
CA PHE A 36 -10.90 2.19 9.21
C PHE A 36 -9.86 1.28 8.56
N LEU A 37 -9.95 1.15 7.26
CA LEU A 37 -8.89 0.59 6.40
C LEU A 37 -8.81 1.49 5.18
N GLY A 38 -7.68 2.11 4.98
CA GLY A 38 -7.47 3.03 3.86
C GLY A 38 -6.10 2.85 3.25
N ALA A 39 -5.96 3.31 2.01
CA ALA A 39 -4.69 3.37 1.33
C ALA A 39 -4.61 4.63 0.50
N ARG A 40 -3.39 5.12 0.35
CA ARG A 40 -3.10 6.17 -0.60
C ARG A 40 -1.94 5.70 -1.46
N ILE A 41 -2.17 5.59 -2.76
CA ILE A 41 -1.25 4.99 -3.72
C ILE A 41 -1.15 5.94 -4.90
N GLU A 42 0.06 6.34 -5.25
CA GLU A 42 0.30 7.17 -6.43
C GLU A 42 1.56 6.70 -7.15
N LEU A 43 1.43 6.48 -8.44
CA LEU A 43 2.53 6.13 -9.32
C LEU A 43 2.42 7.02 -10.56
N GLY A 44 2.94 8.25 -10.46
CA GLY A 44 2.94 9.22 -11.54
C GLY A 44 4.11 9.02 -12.50
N GLU A 45 4.17 9.87 -13.52
CA GLU A 45 5.16 9.75 -14.60
C GLU A 45 6.61 9.79 -14.11
N ALA A 46 6.93 10.66 -13.13
CA ALA A 46 8.30 10.76 -12.62
C ALA A 46 8.76 9.44 -11.98
N LYS A 47 7.88 8.80 -11.20
CA LYS A 47 8.19 7.52 -10.57
C LYS A 47 8.22 6.39 -11.57
N LEU A 48 7.34 6.40 -12.58
CA LEU A 48 7.39 5.43 -13.67
C LEU A 48 8.71 5.54 -14.43
N ASP A 49 9.16 6.74 -14.71
CA ASP A 49 10.45 6.96 -15.38
C ASP A 49 11.61 6.44 -14.53
N ALA A 50 11.55 6.65 -13.20
CA ALA A 50 12.55 6.11 -12.29
C ALA A 50 12.55 4.57 -12.30
N LEU A 51 11.38 3.93 -12.33
CA LEU A 51 11.27 2.49 -12.41
C LEU A 51 11.82 1.96 -13.74
N ARG A 52 11.55 2.64 -14.85
CA ARG A 52 12.09 2.26 -16.17
C ARG A 52 13.61 2.41 -16.23
N ALA A 53 14.16 3.39 -15.51
CA ALA A 53 15.61 3.55 -15.40
C ALA A 53 16.25 2.41 -14.61
N MET A 54 15.58 1.93 -13.55
CA MET A 54 16.05 0.78 -12.76
C MET A 54 15.91 -0.54 -13.50
N ALA A 55 14.84 -0.68 -14.29
CA ALA A 55 14.53 -1.90 -15.03
C ALA A 55 13.86 -1.54 -16.37
N PRO A 56 14.64 -1.35 -17.46
CA PRO A 56 14.08 -0.92 -18.74
C PRO A 56 13.02 -1.86 -19.33
N ASP A 57 13.03 -3.12 -18.92
CA ASP A 57 12.08 -4.14 -19.36
C ASP A 57 10.87 -4.30 -18.43
N ILE A 58 10.67 -3.38 -17.46
CA ILE A 58 9.55 -3.48 -16.54
C ILE A 58 8.21 -3.36 -17.28
N ASP A 59 7.26 -4.23 -16.91
CA ASP A 59 5.89 -4.14 -17.39
C ASP A 59 5.10 -3.14 -16.53
N ALA A 60 5.10 -1.88 -16.94
CA ALA A 60 4.44 -0.81 -16.21
C ALA A 60 2.93 -1.04 -16.07
N ASP A 61 2.29 -1.60 -17.11
CA ASP A 61 0.85 -1.88 -17.07
C ASP A 61 0.53 -2.97 -16.04
N ALA A 62 1.36 -3.98 -15.90
CA ALA A 62 1.20 -5.01 -14.88
C ALA A 62 1.32 -4.42 -13.47
N VAL A 63 2.27 -3.50 -13.25
CA VAL A 63 2.43 -2.81 -11.97
C VAL A 63 1.18 -1.99 -11.64
N LEU A 64 0.70 -1.20 -12.58
CA LEU A 64 -0.50 -0.36 -12.40
C LEU A 64 -1.74 -1.20 -12.13
N THR A 65 -1.90 -2.31 -12.84
CA THR A 65 -3.02 -3.25 -12.64
C THR A 65 -2.97 -3.86 -11.23
N HIS A 66 -1.79 -4.25 -10.77
CA HIS A 66 -1.62 -4.81 -9.44
C HIS A 66 -1.99 -3.77 -8.35
N LEU A 67 -1.53 -2.52 -8.51
CA LEU A 67 -1.86 -1.44 -7.58
C LEU A 67 -3.35 -1.15 -7.56
N GLU A 68 -4.02 -1.20 -8.71
CA GLU A 68 -5.47 -1.05 -8.77
C GLU A 68 -6.19 -2.18 -8.04
N GLY A 69 -5.71 -3.41 -8.17
CA GLY A 69 -6.21 -4.55 -7.41
C GLY A 69 -6.11 -4.33 -5.90
N ILE A 70 -5.00 -3.76 -5.43
CA ILE A 70 -4.81 -3.41 -4.03
C ILE A 70 -5.84 -2.37 -3.58
N ARG A 71 -6.08 -1.32 -4.38
CA ARG A 71 -7.10 -0.31 -4.08
C ARG A 71 -8.48 -0.92 -3.90
N ARG A 72 -8.85 -1.87 -4.76
CA ARG A 72 -10.13 -2.58 -4.69
C ARG A 72 -10.25 -3.41 -3.42
N ILE A 73 -9.18 -4.08 -3.03
CA ILE A 73 -9.14 -4.85 -1.78
C ILE A 73 -9.33 -3.93 -0.58
N VAL A 74 -8.62 -2.82 -0.53
CA VAL A 74 -8.75 -1.84 0.56
C VAL A 74 -10.18 -1.29 0.65
N ALA A 75 -10.79 -0.99 -0.49
CA ALA A 75 -12.16 -0.46 -0.55
C ALA A 75 -13.22 -1.51 -0.23
N GLY A 76 -12.88 -2.80 -0.24
CA GLY A 76 -13.87 -3.87 -0.09
C GLY A 76 -14.78 -3.98 -1.30
N ASP A 77 -14.28 -3.67 -2.49
CA ASP A 77 -15.03 -3.69 -3.74
C ASP A 77 -15.53 -5.11 -4.02
N PRO A 78 -16.86 -5.31 -4.20
CA PRO A 78 -17.40 -6.64 -4.51
C PRO A 78 -16.78 -7.29 -5.75
N ASP A 79 -16.29 -6.48 -6.69
CA ASP A 79 -15.65 -6.94 -7.91
C ASP A 79 -14.12 -7.10 -7.77
N GLY A 80 -13.60 -6.89 -6.56
CA GLY A 80 -12.17 -6.96 -6.28
C GLY A 80 -11.61 -8.34 -6.00
N GLY A 81 -12.40 -9.39 -6.20
CA GLY A 81 -12.01 -10.77 -5.94
C GLY A 81 -12.32 -11.25 -4.52
N PRO A 82 -11.93 -12.50 -4.20
CA PRO A 82 -12.27 -13.13 -2.91
C PRO A 82 -11.73 -12.38 -1.70
N ILE A 83 -10.51 -11.84 -1.78
CA ILE A 83 -9.87 -11.15 -0.65
C ILE A 83 -10.63 -9.88 -0.30
N ALA A 84 -11.15 -9.15 -1.30
CA ALA A 84 -11.91 -7.91 -1.08
C ALA A 84 -13.20 -8.14 -0.30
N LYS A 85 -13.68 -9.38 -0.22
CA LYS A 85 -14.90 -9.75 0.52
C LYS A 85 -14.65 -10.07 1.99
N LEU A 86 -13.41 -10.16 2.41
CA LEU A 86 -13.03 -10.44 3.78
C LEU A 86 -13.28 -9.23 4.69
N ALA A 87 -13.30 -9.45 6.01
CA ALA A 87 -13.36 -8.36 6.98
C ALA A 87 -12.10 -7.47 6.89
N ARG A 88 -12.21 -6.21 7.31
CA ARG A 88 -11.10 -5.25 7.24
C ARG A 88 -9.79 -5.77 7.85
N PRO A 89 -9.79 -6.34 9.07
CA PRO A 89 -8.53 -6.83 9.64
C PRO A 89 -7.89 -7.94 8.81
N GLU A 90 -8.70 -8.81 8.21
CA GLU A 90 -8.20 -9.88 7.36
C GLU A 90 -7.64 -9.35 6.06
N ARG A 91 -8.30 -8.34 5.46
CA ARG A 91 -7.80 -7.67 4.25
C ARG A 91 -6.47 -6.98 4.52
N PHE A 92 -6.36 -6.25 5.64
CA PHE A 92 -5.12 -5.61 6.03
C PHE A 92 -4.00 -6.65 6.22
N HIS A 93 -4.29 -7.72 6.93
CA HIS A 93 -3.32 -8.79 7.17
C HIS A 93 -2.81 -9.38 5.84
N TRP A 94 -3.70 -9.60 4.89
CA TRP A 94 -3.32 -10.09 3.56
C TRP A 94 -2.41 -9.08 2.84
N LEU A 95 -2.76 -7.79 2.89
CA LEU A 95 -2.02 -6.73 2.19
C LEU A 95 -0.61 -6.54 2.72
N VAL A 96 -0.38 -6.76 4.01
CA VAL A 96 0.94 -6.55 4.65
C VAL A 96 1.74 -7.83 4.83
N SER A 97 1.22 -8.95 4.36
CA SER A 97 1.94 -10.23 4.39
C SER A 97 3.15 -10.17 3.45
N PRO A 98 4.29 -10.74 3.85
CA PRO A 98 5.49 -10.75 2.99
C PRO A 98 5.20 -11.34 1.62
N SER A 99 5.77 -10.72 0.59
CA SER A 99 5.59 -11.12 -0.79
C SER A 99 6.92 -11.05 -1.53
N SER A 100 7.09 -11.94 -2.50
CA SER A 100 8.27 -11.96 -3.38
C SER A 100 7.97 -11.40 -4.77
N THR A 101 6.81 -10.75 -4.92
CA THR A 101 6.41 -10.12 -6.20
C THR A 101 7.01 -8.73 -6.36
N MET A 102 6.73 -8.07 -7.48
CA MET A 102 7.18 -6.70 -7.73
C MET A 102 6.58 -5.68 -6.76
N ILE A 103 5.39 -5.94 -6.23
CA ILE A 103 4.78 -5.07 -5.20
C ILE A 103 4.97 -5.74 -3.87
N GLN A 104 5.69 -5.07 -2.96
CA GLN A 104 6.01 -5.64 -1.65
C GLN A 104 5.67 -4.64 -0.55
N PRO A 105 5.00 -5.08 0.52
CA PRO A 105 4.80 -4.23 1.69
C PRO A 105 6.07 -4.15 2.53
N SER A 106 6.25 -3.03 3.22
CA SER A 106 7.21 -2.95 4.32
C SER A 106 6.72 -3.77 5.51
N PRO A 107 7.56 -4.02 6.53
CA PRO A 107 7.06 -4.45 7.83
C PRO A 107 6.02 -3.48 8.35
N SER A 108 5.07 -3.98 9.16
CA SER A 108 4.06 -3.14 9.79
C SER A 108 4.66 -2.30 10.90
N HIS A 109 4.21 -1.06 10.99
CA HIS A 109 4.54 -0.13 12.06
C HIS A 109 3.25 0.29 12.78
N THR A 110 3.38 0.79 13.99
CA THR A 110 2.23 1.21 14.81
C THR A 110 2.34 2.68 15.18
N GLY A 111 1.20 3.26 15.53
CA GLY A 111 1.12 4.63 16.02
C GLY A 111 -0.20 4.88 16.71
N LEU A 112 -0.44 6.13 17.11
CA LEU A 112 -1.69 6.58 17.70
C LEU A 112 -2.27 7.70 16.84
N THR A 113 -3.58 7.70 16.66
CA THR A 113 -4.27 8.69 15.83
C THR A 113 -5.60 9.09 16.42
N GLU A 114 -5.94 10.37 16.25
CA GLU A 114 -7.28 10.89 16.51
C GLU A 114 -8.11 10.94 15.23
N ASP A 115 -7.45 10.87 14.06
CA ASP A 115 -8.07 10.91 12.73
C ASP A 115 -7.27 10.02 11.78
N PRO A 116 -7.77 8.79 11.52
CA PRO A 116 -7.04 7.84 10.66
C PRO A 116 -6.77 8.36 9.24
N GLN A 117 -7.71 9.08 8.65
CA GLN A 117 -7.51 9.61 7.30
C GLN A 117 -6.39 10.67 7.30
N ALA A 118 -6.37 11.55 8.30
CA ALA A 118 -5.33 12.57 8.40
C ALA A 118 -3.95 11.92 8.62
N SER A 119 -3.88 10.86 9.43
CA SER A 119 -2.64 10.12 9.64
C SER A 119 -2.16 9.44 8.37
N LEU A 120 -3.08 8.84 7.60
CA LEU A 120 -2.75 8.24 6.31
C LEU A 120 -2.17 9.28 5.35
N ASP A 121 -2.81 10.44 5.23
CA ASP A 121 -2.36 11.50 4.34
C ASP A 121 -0.99 12.05 4.76
N ASP A 122 -0.76 12.20 6.05
CA ASP A 122 0.51 12.68 6.60
C ASP A 122 1.64 11.68 6.32
N LEU A 123 1.40 10.39 6.56
CA LEU A 123 2.39 9.34 6.27
C LEU A 123 2.69 9.26 4.78
N PHE A 124 1.66 9.39 3.94
CA PHE A 124 1.88 9.39 2.50
C PHE A 124 2.79 10.55 2.08
N ALA A 125 2.53 11.75 2.59
CA ALA A 125 3.33 12.93 2.27
C ALA A 125 4.80 12.75 2.71
N LYS A 126 5.03 12.14 3.86
CA LYS A 126 6.37 11.95 4.41
C LYS A 126 7.15 10.81 3.75
N LEU A 127 6.46 9.72 3.37
CA LEU A 127 7.10 8.48 2.96
C LEU A 127 7.07 8.24 1.46
N VAL A 128 6.13 8.84 0.75
CA VAL A 128 5.91 8.61 -0.68
C VAL A 128 5.95 9.90 -1.48
N GLY A 129 5.20 10.87 -1.03
CA GLY A 129 4.97 12.14 -1.73
C GLY A 129 6.09 13.15 -1.82
#